data_385aa5fd7277a69c549db0c74ce46251
#
_entry.id   385aa5fd7277a69c549db0c74ce46251
#
_cell.length_a   1.000
_cell.length_b   1.000
_cell.length_c   1.000
_cell.angle_alpha   90.00
_cell.angle_beta   90.00
_cell.angle_gamma   90.00
#
_symmetry.space_group_name_H-M   'P 1'
#
loop_
_entity.id
_entity.type
_entity.pdbx_description
1 polymer ?
#
loop_
_entity_poly.entity_id
_entity_poly.type
_entity_poly.pdbx_seq_one_letter_code
_entity_poly.pdbx_strand_id
1 'polypeptide(L)'
;MSGKEHRWLNPRRGLLKLTERAIDRVASRYLFPHVLGIWSPYSWLLPRRFCLAETYLSPPRWPAGLPRLRLLLLSDIHTGPFLKPEALSEIVTALMELEPDLVAIAGDIVAAYASDLDEFLPGLAVLSRAPLGAWYCLGNHDYFNAEAEGIQERLQSIGISTLRNRSVALTHRDGKFVLGGIDDRILGAPDWNRVLEGHGPPHLLLAHHPDFFYEANRQGVALVLSGHTHGGQIRLPGGPPIVRQSRFCLDEGVYAYGACVLVVSRGLGAVGLPWRFGADPEAILIEIGPP
;
A
#
# COMPACT_ATOMS: atom_id res chain seq x y z
N MET A 1 -0.35 -19.54 -33.65
CA MET A 1 0.63 -20.31 -32.86
C MET A 1 0.64 -19.72 -31.45
N SER A 2 0.04 -20.45 -30.53
CA SER A 2 -0.23 -20.04 -29.15
C SER A 2 1.04 -20.17 -28.30
N GLY A 3 1.66 -19.05 -27.93
CA GLY A 3 2.77 -19.02 -26.98
C GLY A 3 2.22 -19.12 -25.54
N LYS A 4 2.26 -20.29 -24.96
CA LYS A 4 2.09 -20.48 -23.53
C LYS A 4 3.32 -19.89 -22.82
N GLU A 5 3.19 -18.70 -22.23
CA GLU A 5 4.19 -18.21 -21.29
C GLU A 5 4.22 -19.12 -20.08
N HIS A 6 5.34 -19.81 -19.90
CA HIS A 6 5.60 -20.65 -18.73
C HIS A 6 5.71 -19.77 -17.48
N ARG A 7 4.68 -19.84 -16.64
CA ARG A 7 4.70 -19.32 -15.26
C ARG A 7 5.78 -20.10 -14.48
N TRP A 8 6.97 -19.54 -14.37
CA TRP A 8 8.01 -20.05 -13.49
C TRP A 8 7.64 -19.74 -12.04
N LEU A 9 6.78 -20.57 -11.45
CA LEU A 9 6.59 -20.62 -10.00
C LEU A 9 7.89 -21.19 -9.41
N ASN A 10 8.69 -20.37 -8.78
CA ASN A 10 9.83 -20.84 -7.99
C ASN A 10 9.26 -21.61 -6.77
N PRO A 11 9.42 -22.97 -6.69
CA PRO A 11 8.80 -23.79 -5.65
C PRO A 11 9.22 -23.37 -4.23
N ARG A 12 10.44 -22.81 -4.09
CA ARG A 12 10.95 -22.33 -2.79
C ARG A 12 10.24 -21.04 -2.33
N ARG A 13 9.83 -20.16 -3.25
CA ARG A 13 9.02 -18.97 -2.92
C ARG A 13 7.57 -19.33 -2.57
N GLY A 14 7.00 -20.32 -3.23
CA GLY A 14 5.68 -20.85 -2.89
C GLY A 14 5.64 -21.44 -1.49
N LEU A 15 6.66 -22.20 -1.11
CA LEU A 15 6.76 -22.82 0.22
C LEU A 15 6.96 -21.76 1.32
N LEU A 16 7.83 -20.77 1.12
CA LEU A 16 8.03 -19.64 2.04
C LEU A 16 6.75 -18.84 2.25
N LYS A 17 5.99 -18.58 1.19
CA LYS A 17 4.71 -17.88 1.28
C LYS A 17 3.60 -18.72 1.93
N LEU A 18 3.60 -20.02 1.71
CA LEU A 18 2.68 -20.92 2.42
C LEU A 18 2.99 -20.98 3.92
N THR A 19 4.28 -20.96 4.29
CA THR A 19 4.70 -20.91 5.70
C THR A 19 4.40 -19.55 6.33
N GLU A 20 4.61 -18.46 5.64
CA GLU A 20 4.21 -17.11 6.07
C GLU A 20 2.70 -17.04 6.31
N ARG A 21 1.89 -17.48 5.35
CA ARG A 21 0.43 -17.59 5.49
C ARG A 21 -0.01 -18.47 6.65
N ALA A 22 0.68 -19.59 6.87
CA ALA A 22 0.37 -20.49 7.98
C ALA A 22 0.74 -19.85 9.32
N ILE A 23 1.88 -19.16 9.38
CA ILE A 23 2.33 -18.42 10.58
C ILE A 23 1.37 -17.26 10.87
N ASP A 24 1.02 -16.45 9.87
CA ASP A 24 0.07 -15.35 10.04
C ASP A 24 -1.30 -15.86 10.51
N ARG A 25 -1.80 -16.94 9.90
CA ARG A 25 -3.08 -17.54 10.26
C ARG A 25 -3.07 -18.12 11.67
N VAL A 26 -1.98 -18.81 12.06
CA VAL A 26 -1.85 -19.41 13.40
C VAL A 26 -1.54 -18.31 14.43
N ALA A 27 -0.63 -17.40 14.13
CA ALA A 27 -0.28 -16.32 15.04
C ALA A 27 -1.45 -15.37 15.24
N SER A 28 -2.14 -14.95 14.18
CA SER A 28 -3.27 -14.05 14.26
C SER A 28 -4.48 -14.64 14.99
N ARG A 29 -4.73 -15.93 14.84
CA ARG A 29 -5.93 -16.56 15.38
C ARG A 29 -5.74 -17.23 16.75
N TYR A 30 -4.56 -17.76 17.05
CA TYR A 30 -4.35 -18.63 18.22
C TYR A 30 -3.25 -18.17 19.17
N LEU A 31 -2.16 -17.59 18.69
CA LEU A 31 -1.03 -17.24 19.53
C LEU A 31 -1.21 -15.86 20.19
N PHE A 32 -1.58 -14.86 19.41
CA PHE A 32 -1.59 -13.48 19.89
C PHE A 32 -2.86 -13.09 20.66
N PRO A 33 -4.07 -13.51 20.29
CA PRO A 33 -5.26 -13.20 21.09
C PRO A 33 -5.27 -13.90 22.46
N HIS A 34 -4.66 -15.09 22.55
CA HIS A 34 -4.77 -15.93 23.74
C HIS A 34 -3.55 -15.90 24.67
N VAL A 35 -2.35 -15.70 24.13
CA VAL A 35 -1.11 -15.67 24.93
C VAL A 35 -0.70 -14.25 25.29
N LEU A 36 -0.99 -13.28 24.45
CA LEU A 36 -0.63 -11.87 24.61
C LEU A 36 -1.84 -10.93 24.60
N GLY A 37 -3.04 -11.43 24.79
CA GLY A 37 -4.28 -10.62 24.84
C GLY A 37 -4.25 -9.48 25.86
N ILE A 38 -3.28 -9.50 26.80
CA ILE A 38 -3.00 -8.43 27.75
C ILE A 38 -1.92 -7.48 27.18
N TRP A 39 -1.13 -7.90 26.18
CA TRP A 39 0.01 -7.13 25.71
C TRP A 39 0.24 -7.33 24.21
N SER A 40 -0.18 -6.37 23.40
CA SER A 40 0.24 -6.27 22.00
C SER A 40 1.41 -5.29 21.92
N PRO A 41 2.67 -5.78 21.88
CA PRO A 41 3.84 -4.90 21.90
C PRO A 41 3.82 -3.95 20.69
N TYR A 42 3.29 -4.40 19.56
CA TYR A 42 3.20 -3.57 18.36
C TYR A 42 2.20 -2.42 18.52
N SER A 43 0.98 -2.68 18.98
CA SER A 43 -0.02 -1.62 19.22
C SER A 43 0.42 -0.59 20.26
N TRP A 44 1.23 -1.00 21.23
CA TRP A 44 1.81 -0.08 22.21
C TRP A 44 2.97 0.73 21.64
N LEU A 45 3.77 0.14 20.75
CA LEU A 45 4.92 0.79 20.13
C LEU A 45 4.53 1.70 18.96
N LEU A 46 3.48 1.38 18.21
CA LEU A 46 3.09 2.08 17.00
C LEU A 46 2.94 3.61 17.20
N PRO A 47 2.17 4.12 18.16
CA PRO A 47 2.03 5.56 18.35
C PRO A 47 3.32 6.27 18.77
N ARG A 48 4.28 5.53 19.34
CA ARG A 48 5.56 6.06 19.84
C ARG A 48 6.71 5.98 18.83
N ARG A 49 6.58 5.12 17.82
CA ARG A 49 7.60 4.87 16.78
C ARG A 49 7.12 5.16 15.38
N PHE A 50 5.90 5.65 15.26
CA PHE A 50 5.36 6.08 13.99
C PHE A 50 6.17 7.26 13.44
N CYS A 51 6.53 7.16 12.17
CA CYS A 51 7.26 8.19 11.44
C CYS A 51 6.35 8.82 10.37
N LEU A 52 6.19 10.12 10.40
CA LEU A 52 5.68 10.87 9.27
C LEU A 52 6.86 11.30 8.41
N ALA A 53 6.96 10.75 7.21
CA ALA A 53 7.91 11.21 6.21
C ALA A 53 7.26 12.25 5.31
N GLU A 54 7.97 13.35 5.04
CA GLU A 54 7.52 14.37 4.11
C GLU A 54 8.47 14.44 2.92
N THR A 55 7.93 14.51 1.71
CA THR A 55 8.75 14.62 0.50
C THR A 55 8.09 15.50 -0.54
N TYR A 56 8.90 16.22 -1.30
CA TYR A 56 8.47 16.97 -2.48
C TYR A 56 8.94 16.23 -3.73
N LEU A 57 8.02 16.03 -4.67
CA LEU A 57 8.30 15.34 -5.93
C LEU A 57 7.87 16.20 -7.13
N SER A 58 8.65 16.10 -8.19
CA SER A 58 8.40 16.75 -9.47
C SER A 58 8.67 15.75 -10.60
N PRO A 59 7.78 14.73 -10.78
CA PRO A 59 7.99 13.71 -11.80
C PRO A 59 7.98 14.33 -13.20
N PRO A 60 8.92 13.97 -14.10
CA PRO A 60 9.03 14.60 -15.42
C PRO A 60 7.77 14.51 -16.30
N ARG A 61 6.92 13.49 -16.08
CA ARG A 61 5.64 13.32 -16.78
C ARG A 61 4.45 13.90 -16.03
N TRP A 62 4.68 14.60 -14.90
CA TRP A 62 3.59 15.26 -14.18
C TRP A 62 3.04 16.44 -15.00
N PRO A 63 1.72 16.63 -15.08
CA PRO A 63 1.15 17.71 -15.89
C PRO A 63 1.63 19.09 -15.43
N ALA A 64 2.27 19.86 -16.32
CA ALA A 64 2.84 21.16 -15.99
C ALA A 64 1.79 22.19 -15.49
N GLY A 65 0.54 22.07 -15.96
CA GLY A 65 -0.56 22.96 -15.55
C GLY A 65 -1.31 22.51 -14.29
N LEU A 66 -0.93 21.38 -13.69
CA LEU A 66 -1.60 20.89 -12.50
C LEU A 66 -1.08 21.64 -11.25
N PRO A 67 -1.97 22.21 -10.42
CA PRO A 67 -1.59 22.78 -9.14
C PRO A 67 -0.92 21.74 -8.23
N ARG A 68 -0.19 22.23 -7.22
CA ARG A 68 0.41 21.34 -6.21
C ARG A 68 -0.67 20.45 -5.59
N LEU A 69 -0.36 19.17 -5.50
CA LEU A 69 -1.20 18.14 -4.90
C LEU A 69 -0.53 17.64 -3.62
N ARG A 70 -1.23 17.72 -2.49
CA ARG A 70 -0.83 17.09 -1.23
C ARG A 70 -1.44 15.71 -1.14
N LEU A 71 -0.62 14.69 -1.16
CA LEU A 71 -1.03 13.30 -1.15
C LEU A 71 -0.53 12.61 0.11
N LEU A 72 -1.44 11.99 0.86
CA LEU A 72 -1.09 11.12 1.97
C LEU A 72 -1.02 9.68 1.47
N LEU A 73 0.16 9.07 1.55
CA LEU A 73 0.38 7.66 1.23
C LEU A 73 0.40 6.82 2.50
N LEU A 74 -0.47 5.84 2.55
CA LEU A 74 -0.52 4.76 3.53
C LEU A 74 -0.34 3.42 2.80
N SER A 75 0.18 2.41 3.47
CA SER A 75 0.24 1.03 2.95
C SER A 75 0.37 0.03 4.08
N ASP A 76 0.15 -1.23 3.77
CA ASP A 76 0.47 -2.35 4.66
C ASP A 76 -0.03 -2.10 6.09
N ILE A 77 -1.32 -1.75 6.21
CA ILE A 77 -1.95 -1.45 7.50
C ILE A 77 -2.07 -2.74 8.32
N HIS A 78 -2.38 -3.86 7.66
CA HIS A 78 -2.52 -5.17 8.27
C HIS A 78 -3.42 -5.14 9.50
N THR A 79 -4.68 -4.68 9.32
CA THR A 79 -5.69 -4.78 10.37
C THR A 79 -5.79 -6.22 10.83
N GLY A 80 -5.78 -6.42 12.15
CA GLY A 80 -5.73 -7.76 12.73
C GLY A 80 -5.13 -7.74 14.13
N PRO A 81 -4.61 -8.86 14.63
CA PRO A 81 -4.27 -9.05 16.03
C PRO A 81 -3.09 -8.21 16.53
N PHE A 82 -2.24 -7.71 15.62
CA PHE A 82 -1.07 -6.92 16.02
C PHE A 82 -1.39 -5.42 16.17
N LEU A 83 -2.44 -4.96 15.54
CA LEU A 83 -2.87 -3.56 15.54
C LEU A 83 -4.17 -3.41 16.32
N LYS A 84 -4.30 -2.34 17.10
CA LYS A 84 -5.56 -2.00 17.78
C LYS A 84 -6.31 -0.92 17.00
N PRO A 85 -7.64 -1.02 16.88
CA PRO A 85 -8.46 -0.03 16.19
C PRO A 85 -8.24 1.39 16.72
N GLU A 86 -8.11 1.56 18.03
CA GLU A 86 -7.91 2.87 18.66
C GLU A 86 -6.57 3.48 18.26
N ALA A 87 -5.49 2.68 18.20
CA ALA A 87 -4.16 3.16 17.82
C ALA A 87 -4.13 3.61 16.34
N LEU A 88 -4.81 2.88 15.45
CA LEU A 88 -4.94 3.30 14.05
C LEU A 88 -5.79 4.57 13.93
N SER A 89 -6.92 4.63 14.63
CA SER A 89 -7.82 5.78 14.63
C SER A 89 -7.13 7.07 15.08
N GLU A 90 -6.30 7.00 16.13
CA GLU A 90 -5.48 8.11 16.60
C GLU A 90 -4.52 8.60 15.50
N ILE A 91 -3.79 7.67 14.87
CA ILE A 91 -2.83 8.01 13.82
C ILE A 91 -3.52 8.61 12.60
N VAL A 92 -4.56 7.99 12.05
CA VAL A 92 -5.21 8.49 10.85
C VAL A 92 -5.92 9.82 11.10
N THR A 93 -6.42 10.07 12.32
CA THR A 93 -7.00 11.36 12.70
C THR A 93 -5.93 12.45 12.68
N ALA A 94 -4.78 12.20 13.30
CA ALA A 94 -3.66 13.15 13.30
C ALA A 94 -3.12 13.40 11.87
N LEU A 95 -3.08 12.36 11.03
CA LEU A 95 -2.65 12.50 9.64
C LEU A 95 -3.63 13.35 8.80
N MET A 96 -4.92 13.29 9.07
CA MET A 96 -5.90 14.12 8.38
C MET A 96 -5.86 15.60 8.80
N GLU A 97 -5.27 15.93 9.95
CA GLU A 97 -4.98 17.32 10.34
C GLU A 97 -3.93 17.98 9.42
N LEU A 98 -3.18 17.19 8.65
CA LEU A 98 -2.27 17.68 7.62
C LEU A 98 -2.98 18.17 6.36
N GLU A 99 -4.30 18.06 6.29
CA GLU A 99 -5.15 18.49 5.17
C GLU A 99 -4.67 17.95 3.81
N PRO A 100 -4.53 16.62 3.63
CA PRO A 100 -4.20 16.06 2.32
C PRO A 100 -5.34 16.29 1.33
N ASP A 101 -5.02 16.62 0.07
CA ASP A 101 -5.97 16.70 -1.01
C ASP A 101 -6.49 15.29 -1.40
N LEU A 102 -5.62 14.29 -1.34
CA LEU A 102 -5.86 12.90 -1.74
C LEU A 102 -5.26 11.95 -0.71
N VAL A 103 -5.96 10.87 -0.38
CA VAL A 103 -5.40 9.74 0.36
C VAL A 103 -5.23 8.54 -0.57
N ALA A 104 -4.04 7.97 -0.58
CA ALA A 104 -3.68 6.77 -1.34
C ALA A 104 -3.30 5.64 -0.38
N ILE A 105 -3.94 4.48 -0.51
CA ILE A 105 -3.66 3.29 0.29
C ILE A 105 -3.12 2.19 -0.63
N ALA A 106 -1.83 1.92 -0.54
CA ALA A 106 -1.12 1.05 -1.48
C ALA A 106 -1.12 -0.43 -1.04
N GLY A 107 -2.29 -0.98 -0.74
CA GLY A 107 -2.52 -2.42 -0.54
C GLY A 107 -2.27 -2.93 0.88
N ASP A 108 -2.56 -4.21 1.07
CA ASP A 108 -2.41 -4.99 2.31
C ASP A 108 -3.09 -4.33 3.51
N ILE A 109 -4.42 -4.10 3.38
CA ILE A 109 -5.17 -3.46 4.46
C ILE A 109 -5.47 -4.44 5.59
N VAL A 110 -5.63 -5.73 5.29
CA VAL A 110 -5.84 -6.80 6.28
C VAL A 110 -4.61 -7.68 6.44
N ALA A 111 -4.45 -8.26 7.62
CA ALA A 111 -3.41 -9.28 7.86
C ALA A 111 -3.80 -10.62 7.23
N ALA A 112 -5.06 -11.07 7.41
CA ALA A 112 -5.49 -12.38 6.95
C ALA A 112 -6.98 -12.52 6.59
N TYR A 113 -7.87 -11.81 7.26
CA TYR A 113 -9.32 -11.95 7.12
C TYR A 113 -10.01 -10.61 6.89
N ALA A 114 -11.00 -10.56 5.98
CA ALA A 114 -11.79 -9.36 5.75
C ALA A 114 -12.55 -8.92 7.01
N SER A 115 -12.96 -9.87 7.86
CA SER A 115 -13.63 -9.56 9.14
C SER A 115 -12.74 -8.82 10.12
N ASP A 116 -11.42 -8.93 10.01
CA ASP A 116 -10.48 -8.18 10.86
C ASP A 116 -10.57 -6.67 10.61
N LEU A 117 -11.14 -6.27 9.45
CA LEU A 117 -11.34 -4.87 9.09
C LEU A 117 -12.51 -4.22 9.82
N ASP A 118 -13.51 -5.00 10.24
CA ASP A 118 -14.80 -4.46 10.73
C ASP A 118 -14.64 -3.48 11.91
N GLU A 119 -13.77 -3.80 12.87
CA GLU A 119 -13.50 -2.93 14.03
C GLU A 119 -12.70 -1.66 13.66
N PHE A 120 -12.01 -1.66 12.51
CA PHE A 120 -11.19 -0.54 12.05
C PHE A 120 -11.94 0.43 11.13
N LEU A 121 -13.08 0.01 10.55
CA LEU A 121 -13.83 0.82 9.61
C LEU A 121 -14.19 2.22 10.16
N PRO A 122 -14.65 2.40 11.42
CA PRO A 122 -14.96 3.73 11.93
C PRO A 122 -13.76 4.68 11.94
N GLY A 123 -12.58 4.18 12.31
CA GLY A 123 -11.34 4.95 12.27
C GLY A 123 -10.90 5.28 10.86
N LEU A 124 -10.94 4.31 9.95
CA LEU A 124 -10.56 4.49 8.55
C LEU A 124 -11.50 5.43 7.77
N ALA A 125 -12.77 5.54 8.16
CA ALA A 125 -13.74 6.39 7.50
C ALA A 125 -13.31 7.86 7.44
N VAL A 126 -12.48 8.33 8.36
CA VAL A 126 -11.98 9.70 8.37
C VAL A 126 -11.14 10.02 7.13
N LEU A 127 -10.48 9.03 6.53
CA LEU A 127 -9.65 9.18 5.34
C LEU A 127 -10.45 9.60 4.10
N SER A 128 -11.73 9.22 4.02
CA SER A 128 -12.61 9.60 2.91
C SER A 128 -12.98 11.09 2.87
N ARG A 129 -12.62 11.86 3.92
CA ARG A 129 -12.86 13.31 3.99
C ARG A 129 -11.89 14.14 3.15
N ALA A 130 -10.82 13.54 2.62
CA ALA A 130 -9.93 14.24 1.70
C ALA A 130 -10.70 14.77 0.48
N PRO A 131 -10.46 15.98 -0.01
CA PRO A 131 -11.21 16.61 -1.10
C PRO A 131 -11.32 15.77 -2.38
N LEU A 132 -10.26 15.01 -2.70
CA LEU A 132 -10.22 14.08 -3.84
C LEU A 132 -10.50 12.63 -3.44
N GLY A 133 -10.93 12.42 -2.19
CA GLY A 133 -11.27 11.11 -1.63
C GLY A 133 -10.07 10.26 -1.22
N ALA A 134 -10.40 9.06 -0.74
CA ALA A 134 -9.44 8.02 -0.41
C ALA A 134 -9.54 6.87 -1.41
N TRP A 135 -8.39 6.42 -1.90
CA TRP A 135 -8.26 5.44 -2.96
C TRP A 135 -7.34 4.30 -2.53
N TYR A 136 -7.74 3.10 -2.85
CA TYR A 136 -7.08 1.88 -2.43
C TYR A 136 -6.80 0.96 -3.62
N CYS A 137 -5.64 0.31 -3.67
CA CYS A 137 -5.39 -0.86 -4.51
C CYS A 137 -5.21 -2.10 -3.64
N LEU A 138 -5.50 -3.27 -4.19
CA LEU A 138 -5.32 -4.54 -3.48
C LEU A 138 -3.84 -4.91 -3.37
N GLY A 139 -3.47 -5.48 -2.21
CA GLY A 139 -2.20 -6.14 -2.00
C GLY A 139 -2.36 -7.67 -1.92
N ASN A 140 -1.28 -8.39 -1.67
CA ASN A 140 -1.31 -9.85 -1.69
C ASN A 140 -2.02 -10.43 -0.45
N HIS A 141 -2.00 -9.77 0.69
CA HIS A 141 -2.73 -10.22 1.89
C HIS A 141 -4.24 -10.09 1.73
N ASP A 142 -4.71 -9.14 0.95
CA ASP A 142 -6.13 -8.93 0.68
C ASP A 142 -6.76 -10.07 -0.15
N TYR A 143 -5.93 -10.90 -0.77
CA TYR A 143 -6.36 -12.12 -1.49
C TYR A 143 -6.36 -13.38 -0.64
N PHE A 144 -5.92 -13.29 0.62
CA PHE A 144 -5.96 -14.46 1.48
C PHE A 144 -7.42 -14.85 1.73
N ASN A 145 -7.66 -16.15 1.77
CA ASN A 145 -8.98 -16.74 1.98
C ASN A 145 -10.04 -16.36 0.92
N ALA A 146 -9.63 -15.85 -0.26
CA ALA A 146 -10.53 -15.42 -1.34
C ALA A 146 -11.51 -14.28 -0.90
N GLU A 147 -11.05 -13.35 -0.06
CA GLU A 147 -11.90 -12.32 0.55
C GLU A 147 -11.73 -10.92 -0.07
N ALA A 148 -11.02 -10.80 -1.20
CA ALA A 148 -10.75 -9.51 -1.85
C ALA A 148 -12.02 -8.69 -2.15
N GLU A 149 -13.09 -9.33 -2.60
CA GLU A 149 -14.36 -8.68 -2.87
C GLU A 149 -15.01 -8.14 -1.59
N GLY A 150 -15.03 -8.94 -0.53
CA GLY A 150 -15.58 -8.53 0.77
C GLY A 150 -14.81 -7.37 1.42
N ILE A 151 -13.51 -7.27 1.18
CA ILE A 151 -12.69 -6.12 1.60
C ILE A 151 -13.11 -4.86 0.82
N GLN A 152 -13.25 -4.99 -0.51
CA GLN A 152 -13.67 -3.86 -1.35
C GLN A 152 -15.05 -3.32 -0.95
N GLU A 153 -16.01 -4.20 -0.67
CA GLU A 153 -17.35 -3.81 -0.21
C GLU A 153 -17.31 -3.05 1.11
N ARG A 154 -16.52 -3.52 2.08
CA ARG A 154 -16.33 -2.85 3.37
C ARG A 154 -15.72 -1.48 3.22
N LEU A 155 -14.66 -1.34 2.44
CA LEU A 155 -14.02 -0.06 2.17
C LEU A 155 -14.95 0.91 1.45
N GLN A 156 -15.70 0.43 0.47
CA GLN A 156 -16.70 1.23 -0.25
C GLN A 156 -17.79 1.74 0.68
N SER A 157 -18.20 0.95 1.69
CA SER A 157 -19.24 1.35 2.66
C SER A 157 -18.85 2.56 3.51
N ILE A 158 -17.55 2.82 3.64
CA ILE A 158 -17.00 4.00 4.37
C ILE A 158 -16.43 5.07 3.45
N GLY A 159 -16.69 4.99 2.13
CA GLY A 159 -16.29 5.99 1.15
C GLY A 159 -14.85 5.87 0.63
N ILE A 160 -14.16 4.75 0.88
CA ILE A 160 -12.85 4.46 0.29
C ILE A 160 -13.05 3.67 -1.00
N SER A 161 -12.62 4.24 -2.12
CA SER A 161 -12.79 3.65 -3.45
C SER A 161 -11.64 2.73 -3.83
N THR A 162 -11.94 1.53 -4.33
CA THR A 162 -10.93 0.58 -4.79
C THR A 162 -10.63 0.74 -6.28
N LEU A 163 -9.34 0.74 -6.62
CA LEU A 163 -8.83 0.70 -7.99
C LEU A 163 -8.21 -0.67 -8.25
N ARG A 164 -8.92 -1.53 -8.99
CA ARG A 164 -8.45 -2.84 -9.42
C ARG A 164 -8.47 -2.91 -10.94
N ASN A 165 -7.28 -2.83 -11.56
CA ASN A 165 -7.12 -2.77 -13.03
C ASN A 165 -8.01 -1.70 -13.67
N ARG A 166 -8.01 -0.50 -13.14
CA ARG A 166 -8.79 0.62 -13.69
C ARG A 166 -8.14 1.96 -13.38
N SER A 167 -8.53 2.97 -14.12
CA SER A 167 -8.18 4.35 -13.86
C SER A 167 -9.38 5.27 -13.81
N VAL A 168 -9.21 6.43 -13.20
CA VAL A 168 -10.20 7.49 -13.09
C VAL A 168 -9.56 8.84 -13.34
N ALA A 169 -10.29 9.73 -14.00
CA ALA A 169 -9.88 11.12 -14.12
C ALA A 169 -10.36 11.92 -12.92
N LEU A 170 -9.45 12.58 -12.24
CA LEU A 170 -9.74 13.46 -11.10
C LEU A 170 -9.48 14.91 -11.50
N THR A 171 -10.30 15.81 -10.96
CA THR A 171 -10.13 17.26 -11.13
C THR A 171 -9.65 17.85 -9.82
N HIS A 172 -8.47 18.46 -9.83
CA HIS A 172 -7.91 19.19 -8.70
C HIS A 172 -7.77 20.67 -9.07
N ARG A 173 -8.60 21.53 -8.45
CA ARG A 173 -8.72 22.93 -8.84
C ARG A 173 -8.99 23.04 -10.35
N ASP A 174 -8.14 23.73 -11.10
CA ASP A 174 -8.28 23.94 -12.54
C ASP A 174 -7.61 22.85 -13.41
N GLY A 175 -6.94 21.88 -12.78
CA GLY A 175 -6.20 20.84 -13.47
C GLY A 175 -6.86 19.47 -13.39
N LYS A 176 -6.54 18.61 -14.37
CA LYS A 176 -6.98 17.20 -14.38
C LYS A 176 -5.80 16.26 -14.42
N PHE A 177 -5.91 15.16 -13.70
CA PHE A 177 -4.93 14.07 -13.74
C PHE A 177 -5.64 12.73 -13.70
N VAL A 178 -4.94 11.68 -14.11
CA VAL A 178 -5.46 10.31 -14.10
C VAL A 178 -4.81 9.56 -12.95
N LEU A 179 -5.65 9.01 -12.08
CA LEU A 179 -5.27 8.09 -11.01
C LEU A 179 -5.62 6.67 -11.46
N GLY A 180 -4.65 5.77 -11.46
CA GLY A 180 -4.84 4.36 -11.79
C GLY A 180 -4.53 3.45 -10.62
N GLY A 181 -5.05 2.22 -10.67
CA GLY A 181 -4.66 1.14 -9.79
C GLY A 181 -4.55 -0.17 -10.55
N ILE A 182 -3.45 -0.86 -10.36
CA ILE A 182 -3.20 -2.18 -10.92
C ILE A 182 -3.39 -3.25 -9.85
N ASP A 183 -3.90 -4.39 -10.26
CA ASP A 183 -4.13 -5.53 -9.36
C ASP A 183 -2.83 -6.13 -8.84
N ASP A 184 -2.90 -6.90 -7.75
CA ASP A 184 -1.71 -7.48 -7.12
C ASP A 184 -0.92 -8.38 -8.06
N ARG A 185 0.41 -8.24 -8.01
CA ARG A 185 1.34 -8.98 -8.88
C ARG A 185 1.45 -10.47 -8.54
N ILE A 186 1.16 -10.82 -7.30
CA ILE A 186 1.47 -12.13 -6.74
C ILE A 186 0.24 -13.03 -6.73
N LEU A 187 -0.88 -12.51 -6.26
CA LEU A 187 -2.12 -13.24 -6.06
C LEU A 187 -3.30 -12.72 -6.88
N GLY A 188 -3.19 -11.50 -7.39
CA GLY A 188 -4.16 -10.88 -8.28
C GLY A 188 -3.98 -11.28 -9.75
N ALA A 189 -4.64 -10.55 -10.62
CA ALA A 189 -4.58 -10.69 -12.07
C ALA A 189 -4.34 -9.31 -12.72
N PRO A 190 -3.09 -8.79 -12.68
CA PRO A 190 -2.79 -7.46 -13.21
C PRO A 190 -3.04 -7.38 -14.71
N ASP A 191 -3.75 -6.33 -15.14
CA ASP A 191 -4.12 -6.09 -16.53
C ASP A 191 -3.90 -4.61 -16.90
N TRP A 192 -2.80 -4.35 -17.60
CA TRP A 192 -2.45 -3.00 -18.06
C TRP A 192 -3.43 -2.45 -19.10
N ASN A 193 -4.02 -3.30 -19.95
CA ASN A 193 -4.96 -2.84 -20.97
C ASN A 193 -6.17 -2.17 -20.29
N ARG A 194 -6.68 -2.77 -19.21
CA ARG A 194 -7.78 -2.21 -18.45
C ARG A 194 -7.38 -0.94 -17.67
N VAL A 195 -6.15 -0.87 -17.16
CA VAL A 195 -5.65 0.34 -16.48
C VAL A 195 -5.57 1.52 -17.45
N LEU A 196 -5.19 1.27 -18.72
CA LEU A 196 -5.01 2.28 -19.76
C LEU A 196 -6.32 2.64 -20.48
N GLU A 197 -7.38 1.85 -20.28
CA GLU A 197 -8.64 2.02 -20.99
C GLU A 197 -9.30 3.36 -20.65
N GLY A 198 -9.74 4.08 -21.66
CA GLY A 198 -10.50 5.33 -21.55
C GLY A 198 -9.69 6.58 -21.20
N HIS A 199 -8.57 6.44 -20.49
CA HIS A 199 -7.80 7.59 -19.99
C HIS A 199 -6.32 7.63 -20.43
N GLY A 200 -5.82 6.53 -21.01
CA GLY A 200 -4.39 6.38 -21.30
C GLY A 200 -3.54 6.19 -20.04
N PRO A 201 -2.22 6.47 -20.10
CA PRO A 201 -1.32 6.27 -18.97
C PRO A 201 -1.70 7.09 -17.74
N PRO A 202 -1.82 6.47 -16.56
CA PRO A 202 -2.04 7.21 -15.33
C PRO A 202 -0.87 8.14 -15.00
N HIS A 203 -1.17 9.35 -14.55
CA HIS A 203 -0.18 10.24 -13.96
C HIS A 203 0.27 9.71 -12.59
N LEU A 204 -0.66 9.13 -11.83
CA LEU A 204 -0.44 8.52 -10.53
C LEU A 204 -0.99 7.09 -10.55
N LEU A 205 -0.15 6.10 -10.20
CA LEU A 205 -0.51 4.70 -10.16
C LEU A 205 -0.35 4.13 -8.74
N LEU A 206 -1.41 3.53 -8.21
CA LEU A 206 -1.33 2.66 -7.06
C LEU A 206 -0.97 1.25 -7.50
N ALA A 207 0.14 0.73 -7.01
CA ALA A 207 0.61 -0.62 -7.30
C ALA A 207 1.27 -1.17 -6.05
N HIS A 208 0.61 -2.09 -5.35
CA HIS A 208 1.11 -2.60 -4.07
C HIS A 208 2.56 -3.08 -4.17
N HIS A 209 2.88 -3.89 -5.18
CA HIS A 209 4.21 -4.44 -5.36
C HIS A 209 5.14 -3.48 -6.14
N PRO A 210 6.28 -3.02 -5.57
CA PRO A 210 7.15 -2.03 -6.21
C PRO A 210 7.81 -2.52 -7.51
N ASP A 211 7.88 -3.82 -7.73
CA ASP A 211 8.45 -4.39 -8.97
C ASP A 211 7.63 -4.06 -10.25
N PHE A 212 6.47 -3.42 -10.13
CA PHE A 212 5.76 -2.83 -11.26
C PHE A 212 6.45 -1.58 -11.84
N PHE A 213 7.42 -1.00 -11.12
CA PHE A 213 8.05 0.27 -11.48
C PHE A 213 8.56 0.34 -12.92
N TYR A 214 9.30 -0.68 -13.35
CA TYR A 214 9.87 -0.70 -14.69
C TYR A 214 8.81 -0.89 -15.77
N GLU A 215 7.75 -1.64 -15.48
CA GLU A 215 6.61 -1.78 -16.39
C GLU A 215 5.84 -0.47 -16.47
N ALA A 216 5.57 0.19 -15.34
CA ALA A 216 4.89 1.47 -15.26
C ALA A 216 5.63 2.56 -16.07
N ASN A 217 6.96 2.61 -15.98
CA ASN A 217 7.74 3.53 -16.84
C ASN A 217 7.55 3.25 -18.33
N ARG A 218 7.51 1.97 -18.74
CA ARG A 218 7.24 1.60 -20.17
C ARG A 218 5.82 1.99 -20.60
N GLN A 219 4.85 1.93 -19.69
CA GLN A 219 3.46 2.33 -19.93
C GLN A 219 3.25 3.85 -19.89
N GLY A 220 4.26 4.64 -19.55
CA GLY A 220 4.15 6.10 -19.54
C GLY A 220 3.66 6.71 -18.21
N VAL A 221 3.59 5.94 -17.13
CA VAL A 221 3.21 6.42 -15.80
C VAL A 221 4.22 7.45 -15.29
N ALA A 222 3.75 8.51 -14.62
CA ALA A 222 4.61 9.53 -14.04
C ALA A 222 5.08 9.19 -12.63
N LEU A 223 4.17 8.74 -11.76
CA LEU A 223 4.45 8.41 -10.35
C LEU A 223 3.77 7.11 -9.96
N VAL A 224 4.53 6.21 -9.34
CA VAL A 224 4.04 4.95 -8.75
C VAL A 224 4.12 5.04 -7.24
N LEU A 225 3.07 4.61 -6.56
CA LEU A 225 3.00 4.50 -5.10
C LEU A 225 2.87 3.03 -4.71
N SER A 226 3.78 2.54 -3.88
CA SER A 226 3.86 1.13 -3.50
C SER A 226 4.10 0.94 -2.00
N GLY A 227 3.81 -0.27 -1.53
CA GLY A 227 4.13 -0.79 -0.22
C GLY A 227 4.83 -2.15 -0.32
N HIS A 228 4.25 -3.19 0.27
CA HIS A 228 4.62 -4.61 0.18
C HIS A 228 5.89 -5.00 0.92
N THR A 229 6.91 -4.16 0.91
CA THR A 229 8.26 -4.54 1.38
C THR A 229 8.45 -4.37 2.86
N HIS A 230 7.61 -3.59 3.53
CA HIS A 230 7.76 -3.18 4.93
C HIS A 230 9.12 -2.56 5.27
N GLY A 231 9.88 -2.07 4.26
CA GLY A 231 11.28 -1.72 4.42
C GLY A 231 12.14 -2.92 4.86
N GLY A 232 11.63 -4.15 4.64
CA GLY A 232 12.19 -5.40 5.12
C GLY A 232 11.82 -5.78 6.56
N GLN A 233 10.98 -4.98 7.23
CA GLN A 233 10.47 -5.14 8.60
C GLN A 233 11.55 -5.31 9.68
N ILE A 234 12.57 -6.15 9.44
CA ILE A 234 13.72 -6.37 10.31
C ILE A 234 15.01 -6.15 9.49
N ARG A 235 15.81 -5.18 9.92
CA ARG A 235 17.07 -4.78 9.29
C ARG A 235 18.21 -4.83 10.29
N LEU A 236 19.39 -5.11 9.83
CA LEU A 236 20.60 -4.87 10.62
C LEU A 236 20.81 -3.36 10.78
N PRO A 237 21.37 -2.88 11.90
CA PRO A 237 21.66 -1.46 12.08
C PRO A 237 22.54 -0.93 10.95
N GLY A 238 22.00 0.06 10.19
CA GLY A 238 22.68 0.63 9.02
C GLY A 238 22.88 -0.33 7.83
N GLY A 239 22.23 -1.52 7.87
CA GLY A 239 22.37 -2.56 6.86
C GLY A 239 21.11 -2.77 6.01
N PRO A 240 21.20 -3.70 5.04
CA PRO A 240 20.04 -4.07 4.22
C PRO A 240 19.01 -4.87 5.03
N PRO A 241 17.78 -5.02 4.48
CA PRO A 241 16.78 -5.93 5.02
C PRO A 241 17.32 -7.37 5.14
N ILE A 242 16.92 -8.08 6.21
CA ILE A 242 17.22 -9.51 6.36
C ILE A 242 16.45 -10.32 5.31
N VAL A 243 15.19 -9.93 5.05
CA VAL A 243 14.36 -10.53 4.01
C VAL A 243 13.97 -9.45 3.01
N ARG A 244 14.32 -9.65 1.74
CA ARG A 244 13.90 -8.76 0.64
C ARG A 244 12.71 -9.33 -0.08
N GLN A 245 11.70 -8.52 -0.26
CA GLN A 245 10.49 -8.89 -0.98
C GLN A 245 10.50 -8.38 -2.44
N SER A 246 11.20 -7.28 -2.73
CA SER A 246 11.42 -6.81 -4.08
C SER A 246 12.62 -7.50 -4.73
N ARG A 247 12.44 -7.99 -5.97
CA ARG A 247 13.51 -8.60 -6.77
C ARG A 247 14.53 -7.57 -7.28
N PHE A 248 14.17 -6.29 -7.27
CA PHE A 248 15.01 -5.19 -7.72
C PHE A 248 15.60 -4.38 -6.57
N CYS A 249 15.47 -4.87 -5.32
CA CYS A 249 15.95 -4.18 -4.11
C CYS A 249 15.27 -2.80 -3.90
N LEU A 250 14.03 -2.66 -4.31
CA LEU A 250 13.19 -1.49 -4.09
C LEU A 250 12.52 -1.61 -2.71
N ASP A 251 13.30 -1.45 -1.66
CA ASP A 251 12.88 -1.81 -0.31
C ASP A 251 12.09 -0.68 0.39
N GLU A 252 12.49 0.58 0.21
CA GLU A 252 11.86 1.78 0.81
C GLU A 252 12.36 3.06 0.14
N GLY A 253 11.58 4.14 0.24
CA GLY A 253 12.01 5.48 -0.18
C GLY A 253 11.66 5.81 -1.63
N VAL A 254 12.40 6.73 -2.23
CA VAL A 254 12.11 7.29 -3.55
C VAL A 254 13.12 6.80 -4.58
N TYR A 255 12.63 6.34 -5.72
CA TYR A 255 13.43 5.87 -6.85
C TYR A 255 13.01 6.59 -8.12
N ALA A 256 13.96 6.83 -9.02
CA ALA A 256 13.70 7.39 -10.35
C ALA A 256 14.28 6.49 -11.42
N TYR A 257 13.50 6.24 -12.49
CA TYR A 257 13.95 5.51 -13.66
C TYR A 257 13.26 6.04 -14.92
N GLY A 258 14.05 6.52 -15.88
CA GLY A 258 13.53 7.24 -17.03
C GLY A 258 12.78 8.50 -16.58
N ALA A 259 11.53 8.62 -16.99
CA ALA A 259 10.66 9.72 -16.60
C ALA A 259 9.59 9.30 -15.56
N CYS A 260 9.76 8.17 -14.92
CA CYS A 260 8.89 7.66 -13.87
C CYS A 260 9.57 7.74 -12.51
N VAL A 261 8.81 8.12 -11.49
CA VAL A 261 9.23 8.11 -10.08
C VAL A 261 8.45 7.03 -9.34
N LEU A 262 9.07 6.37 -8.38
CA LEU A 262 8.44 5.41 -7.48
C LEU A 262 8.65 5.85 -6.05
N VAL A 263 7.60 5.77 -5.24
CA VAL A 263 7.68 5.88 -3.78
C VAL A 263 7.29 4.52 -3.19
N VAL A 264 8.15 3.98 -2.35
CA VAL A 264 7.90 2.73 -1.61
C VAL A 264 7.80 3.04 -0.14
N SER A 265 6.61 2.85 0.41
CA SER A 265 6.34 3.03 1.84
C SER A 265 6.75 1.78 2.62
N ARG A 266 7.26 1.99 3.83
CA ARG A 266 7.48 0.90 4.80
C ARG A 266 6.18 0.39 5.42
N GLY A 267 5.08 1.11 5.24
CA GLY A 267 3.78 0.74 5.77
C GLY A 267 3.62 0.91 7.28
N LEU A 268 2.39 0.78 7.75
CA LEU A 268 2.01 1.00 9.16
C LEU A 268 2.00 -0.28 9.99
N GLY A 269 1.57 -1.40 9.41
CA GLY A 269 1.37 -2.66 10.10
C GLY A 269 2.63 -3.51 10.28
N ALA A 270 2.43 -4.74 10.69
CA ALA A 270 3.46 -5.79 10.77
C ALA A 270 2.90 -7.13 10.33
N VAL A 271 3.74 -7.98 9.74
CA VAL A 271 3.38 -9.31 9.23
C VAL A 271 4.24 -10.37 9.92
N GLY A 272 3.70 -11.56 10.13
CA GLY A 272 4.40 -12.72 10.70
C GLY A 272 4.84 -12.52 12.14
N LEU A 273 5.61 -11.48 12.41
CA LEU A 273 6.08 -11.12 13.75
C LEU A 273 5.66 -9.69 14.09
N PRO A 274 5.17 -9.43 15.32
CA PRO A 274 4.73 -8.10 15.75
C PRO A 274 5.91 -7.18 16.10
N TRP A 275 6.96 -7.24 15.31
CA TRP A 275 8.18 -6.47 15.54
C TRP A 275 8.64 -5.78 14.27
N ARG A 276 9.08 -4.54 14.46
CA ARG A 276 9.85 -3.80 13.45
C ARG A 276 11.18 -3.37 14.07
N PHE A 277 12.26 -3.61 13.36
CA PHE A 277 13.60 -3.21 13.77
C PHE A 277 14.35 -2.59 12.59
N GLY A 278 14.76 -1.33 12.72
CA GLY A 278 15.41 -0.59 11.63
C GLY A 278 14.51 -0.25 10.43
N ALA A 279 13.21 -0.49 10.56
CA ALA A 279 12.17 -0.16 9.57
C ALA A 279 10.91 0.30 10.32
N ASP A 280 10.99 1.50 10.92
CA ASP A 280 9.88 2.05 11.71
C ASP A 280 8.63 2.22 10.84
N PRO A 281 7.42 2.03 11.43
CA PRO A 281 6.17 2.27 10.72
C PRO A 281 6.10 3.71 10.20
N GLU A 282 5.57 3.89 9.00
CA GLU A 282 5.48 5.23 8.42
C GLU A 282 4.20 5.48 7.64
N ALA A 283 3.82 6.76 7.59
CA ALA A 283 3.02 7.34 6.53
C ALA A 283 3.86 8.38 5.80
N ILE A 284 3.54 8.65 4.54
CA ILE A 284 4.29 9.61 3.73
C ILE A 284 3.36 10.69 3.25
N LEU A 285 3.64 11.95 3.60
CA LEU A 285 3.02 13.12 2.99
C LEU A 285 3.85 13.54 1.78
N ILE A 286 3.26 13.47 0.61
CA ILE A 286 3.92 13.79 -0.66
C ILE A 286 3.33 15.08 -1.20
N GLU A 287 4.14 16.10 -1.36
CA GLU A 287 3.78 17.27 -2.15
C GLU A 287 4.26 17.07 -3.59
N ILE A 288 3.34 17.02 -4.53
CA ILE A 288 3.64 16.83 -5.94
C ILE A 288 3.42 18.17 -6.65
N GLY A 289 4.46 18.64 -7.32
CA GLY A 289 4.41 19.86 -8.11
C GLY A 289 4.80 19.63 -9.57
N PRO A 290 4.61 20.66 -10.42
CA PRO A 290 5.09 20.60 -11.80
C PRO A 290 6.63 20.49 -11.84
N PRO A 291 7.19 19.89 -12.91
CA PRO A 291 8.63 19.81 -13.13
C PRO A 291 9.29 21.19 -13.37
#